data_a41abb62616f4597d3a8ac1a460fb96d
#
_entry.id   a41abb62616f4597d3a8ac1a460fb96d
#
_cell.length_a   1.000
_cell.length_b   1.000
_cell.length_c   1.000
_cell.angle_alpha   90.00
_cell.angle_beta   90.00
_cell.angle_gamma   90.00
#
_symmetry.space_group_name_H-M   'P 1'
#
loop_
_entity.id
_entity.type
_entity.pdbx_description
1 polymer ?
#
loop_
_entity_poly.entity_id
_entity_poly.type
_entity_poly.pdbx_seq_one_letter_code
_entity_poly.pdbx_strand_id
1 'polypeptide(L)'
;REGGHFSGDEAQRPDILQQGIDSASTWIDLEVSIEEDKRASLMEAAKNSSCKIIASIHDTDSTPSAEEIQNLITSNAEMGDIVKFCGTVNDHQDALQIVEATHAMTNEKVEFAAMALGNGGDWARLHAPVLNQALVYATMRNEFRLSDKGLVNVRDLKEAWNLLEY
;
A
#
# COMPACT_ATOMS: atom_id res chain seq x y z
N ARG A 1 -10.53 -9.09 5.24
CA ARG A 1 -9.30 -9.35 6.05
C ARG A 1 -8.14 -9.57 5.12
N GLU A 2 -7.49 -8.51 4.75
CA GLU A 2 -6.46 -8.48 3.72
C GLU A 2 -5.06 -8.66 4.35
N GLY A 3 -4.84 -9.78 5.08
CA GLY A 3 -3.53 -10.13 5.66
C GLY A 3 -3.19 -9.48 7.01
N GLY A 4 -4.07 -8.65 7.56
CA GLY A 4 -3.88 -8.04 8.88
C GLY A 4 -4.13 -9.01 10.04
N HIS A 5 -3.58 -8.68 11.22
CA HIS A 5 -3.73 -9.48 12.45
C HIS A 5 -4.90 -9.03 13.34
N PHE A 6 -5.83 -8.23 12.82
CA PHE A 6 -7.02 -7.86 13.57
C PHE A 6 -7.90 -9.09 13.84
N SER A 7 -8.07 -9.44 15.11
CA SER A 7 -8.81 -10.63 15.57
C SER A 7 -10.21 -10.31 16.08
N GLY A 8 -10.63 -9.04 16.05
CA GLY A 8 -11.97 -8.59 16.44
C GLY A 8 -13.04 -8.90 15.41
N ASP A 9 -14.27 -8.53 15.74
CA ASP A 9 -15.38 -8.58 14.80
C ASP A 9 -15.14 -7.57 13.66
N GLU A 10 -15.37 -8.00 12.42
CA GLU A 10 -15.23 -7.17 11.24
C GLU A 10 -16.12 -5.91 11.29
N ALA A 11 -17.26 -6.01 11.96
CA ALA A 11 -18.13 -4.86 12.20
C ALA A 11 -17.50 -3.76 13.10
N GLN A 12 -16.49 -4.11 13.90
CA GLN A 12 -15.81 -3.16 14.79
C GLN A 12 -14.68 -2.41 14.10
N ARG A 13 -14.16 -2.91 12.99
CA ARG A 13 -13.05 -2.29 12.27
C ARG A 13 -13.36 -0.87 11.77
N PRO A 14 -14.51 -0.59 11.17
CA PRO A 14 -14.91 0.77 10.81
C PRO A 14 -15.00 1.71 12.03
N ASP A 15 -15.48 1.22 13.18
CA ASP A 15 -15.58 2.02 14.40
C ASP A 15 -14.19 2.43 14.93
N ILE A 16 -13.20 1.54 14.81
CA ILE A 16 -11.81 1.86 15.19
C ILE A 16 -11.21 2.92 14.24
N LEU A 17 -11.47 2.81 12.95
CA LEU A 17 -11.05 3.82 11.97
C LEU A 17 -11.72 5.18 12.25
N GLN A 18 -13.02 5.18 12.58
CA GLN A 18 -13.73 6.39 12.97
C GLN A 18 -13.13 7.03 14.21
N GLN A 19 -12.80 6.24 15.25
CA GLN A 19 -12.11 6.74 16.43
C GLN A 19 -10.74 7.35 16.11
N GLY A 20 -10.02 6.77 15.14
CA GLY A 20 -8.77 7.33 14.63
C GLY A 20 -8.99 8.72 14.01
N ILE A 21 -10.01 8.86 13.16
CA ILE A 21 -10.38 10.14 12.55
C ILE A 21 -10.76 11.16 13.63
N ASP A 22 -11.62 10.79 14.57
CA ASP A 22 -12.09 11.64 15.67
C ASP A 22 -10.94 12.08 16.60
N SER A 23 -9.89 11.27 16.69
CA SER A 23 -8.66 11.56 17.45
C SER A 23 -7.63 12.38 16.66
N ALA A 24 -8.03 12.97 15.55
CA ALA A 24 -7.20 13.79 14.66
C ALA A 24 -5.99 13.05 14.06
N SER A 25 -6.17 11.78 13.68
CA SER A 25 -5.19 11.06 12.87
C SER A 25 -4.95 11.80 11.55
N THR A 26 -3.70 11.94 11.16
CA THR A 26 -3.33 12.58 9.89
C THR A 26 -3.67 11.68 8.69
N TRP A 27 -3.54 10.36 8.87
CA TRP A 27 -3.80 9.34 7.86
C TRP A 27 -4.54 8.16 8.46
N ILE A 28 -5.42 7.56 7.68
CA ILE A 28 -5.96 6.21 7.90
C ILE A 28 -5.68 5.33 6.69
N ASP A 29 -5.51 4.03 6.92
CA ASP A 29 -5.47 3.00 5.87
C ASP A 29 -6.85 2.33 5.81
N LEU A 30 -7.54 2.51 4.69
CA LEU A 30 -8.91 2.08 4.46
C LEU A 30 -8.93 1.04 3.35
N GLU A 31 -9.17 -0.22 3.70
CA GLU A 31 -9.30 -1.28 2.70
C GLU A 31 -10.52 -1.05 1.80
N VAL A 32 -10.32 -1.13 0.48
CA VAL A 32 -11.40 -0.91 -0.51
C VAL A 32 -12.51 -1.95 -0.41
N SER A 33 -12.19 -3.11 0.15
CA SER A 33 -13.12 -4.23 0.38
C SER A 33 -14.12 -4.02 1.53
N ILE A 34 -13.96 -2.97 2.33
CA ILE A 34 -14.95 -2.60 3.36
C ILE A 34 -16.30 -2.32 2.70
N GLU A 35 -17.38 -2.73 3.38
CA GLU A 35 -18.76 -2.49 2.97
C GLU A 35 -18.98 -1.04 2.51
N GLU A 36 -19.63 -0.86 1.37
CA GLU A 36 -19.73 0.42 0.66
C GLU A 36 -20.26 1.56 1.51
N ASP A 37 -21.35 1.33 2.25
CA ASP A 37 -21.96 2.36 3.11
C ASP A 37 -21.02 2.80 4.23
N LYS A 38 -20.27 1.87 4.82
CA LYS A 38 -19.29 2.16 5.87
C LYS A 38 -18.08 2.88 5.31
N ARG A 39 -17.61 2.45 4.13
CA ARG A 39 -16.52 3.11 3.42
C ARG A 39 -16.89 4.56 3.10
N ALA A 40 -18.06 4.80 2.52
CA ALA A 40 -18.55 6.15 2.20
C ALA A 40 -18.62 7.05 3.44
N SER A 41 -19.14 6.51 4.55
CA SER A 41 -19.20 7.24 5.84
C SER A 41 -17.82 7.63 6.36
N LEU A 42 -16.84 6.71 6.32
CA LEU A 42 -15.47 6.98 6.76
C LEU A 42 -14.77 7.99 5.85
N MET A 43 -14.99 7.93 4.53
CA MET A 43 -14.45 8.90 3.58
C MET A 43 -15.00 10.31 3.84
N GLU A 44 -16.29 10.43 4.12
CA GLU A 44 -16.91 11.71 4.48
C GLU A 44 -16.36 12.26 5.81
N ALA A 45 -16.26 11.41 6.83
CA ALA A 45 -15.68 11.79 8.12
C ALA A 45 -14.21 12.25 7.98
N ALA A 46 -13.39 11.53 7.21
CA ALA A 46 -12.01 11.88 6.94
C ALA A 46 -11.90 13.23 6.23
N LYS A 47 -12.72 13.46 5.21
CA LYS A 47 -12.79 14.75 4.49
C LYS A 47 -13.13 15.92 5.42
N ASN A 48 -14.08 15.74 6.33
CA ASN A 48 -14.52 16.77 7.26
C ASN A 48 -13.49 17.08 8.37
N SER A 49 -12.59 16.13 8.66
CA SER A 49 -11.53 16.29 9.68
C SER A 49 -10.14 16.61 9.10
N SER A 50 -10.02 16.72 7.77
CA SER A 50 -8.74 16.84 7.06
C SER A 50 -7.81 15.63 7.26
N CYS A 51 -8.35 14.48 7.64
CA CYS A 51 -7.65 13.21 7.67
C CYS A 51 -7.52 12.66 6.23
N LYS A 52 -6.33 12.24 5.86
CA LYS A 52 -6.06 11.65 4.55
C LYS A 52 -6.27 10.14 4.55
N ILE A 53 -6.60 9.60 3.38
CA ILE A 53 -6.90 8.18 3.20
C ILE A 53 -5.88 7.52 2.29
N ILE A 54 -5.32 6.40 2.77
CA ILE A 54 -4.67 5.40 1.92
C ILE A 54 -5.73 4.35 1.59
N ALA A 55 -6.21 4.34 0.36
CA ALA A 55 -7.15 3.31 -0.11
C ALA A 55 -6.35 2.04 -0.45
N SER A 56 -6.45 0.99 0.38
CA SER A 56 -5.61 -0.18 0.25
C SER A 56 -6.32 -1.39 -0.36
N ILE A 57 -5.56 -2.12 -1.18
CA ILE A 57 -5.96 -3.34 -1.86
C ILE A 57 -4.84 -4.37 -1.62
N HIS A 58 -5.19 -5.54 -1.11
CA HIS A 58 -4.22 -6.60 -0.87
C HIS A 58 -4.63 -7.88 -1.60
N ASP A 59 -3.69 -8.47 -2.34
CA ASP A 59 -3.78 -9.85 -2.82
C ASP A 59 -2.83 -10.69 -1.97
N THR A 60 -3.38 -11.49 -1.06
CA THR A 60 -2.60 -12.30 -0.11
C THR A 60 -2.10 -13.60 -0.70
N ASP A 61 -2.58 -13.98 -1.87
CA ASP A 61 -2.33 -15.28 -2.48
C ASP A 61 -1.39 -15.18 -3.69
N SER A 62 -1.47 -14.06 -4.43
CA SER A 62 -0.79 -13.91 -5.72
C SER A 62 -0.39 -12.47 -6.03
N THR A 63 0.27 -12.31 -7.16
CA THR A 63 0.48 -11.03 -7.82
C THR A 63 -0.23 -11.06 -9.18
N PRO A 64 -1.24 -10.21 -9.42
CA PRO A 64 -1.87 -10.07 -10.73
C PRO A 64 -0.89 -9.57 -11.81
N SER A 65 -1.31 -9.60 -13.06
CA SER A 65 -0.55 -9.00 -14.17
C SER A 65 -0.37 -7.48 -13.98
N ALA A 66 0.64 -6.93 -14.62
CA ALA A 66 0.91 -5.48 -14.57
C ALA A 66 -0.30 -4.65 -14.99
N GLU A 67 -1.04 -5.08 -16.03
CA GLU A 67 -2.25 -4.42 -16.50
C GLU A 67 -3.38 -4.47 -15.46
N GLU A 68 -3.57 -5.62 -14.81
CA GLU A 68 -4.58 -5.76 -13.74
C GLU A 68 -4.24 -4.89 -12.54
N ILE A 69 -2.98 -4.80 -12.13
CA ILE A 69 -2.53 -3.91 -11.06
C ILE A 69 -2.81 -2.44 -11.41
N GLN A 70 -2.49 -2.00 -12.63
CA GLN A 70 -2.80 -0.65 -13.11
C GLN A 70 -4.30 -0.37 -13.06
N ASN A 71 -5.12 -1.31 -13.53
CA ASN A 71 -6.58 -1.20 -13.52
C ASN A 71 -7.13 -1.15 -12.08
N LEU A 72 -6.58 -1.93 -11.15
CA LEU A 72 -6.95 -1.87 -9.74
C LEU A 72 -6.65 -0.50 -9.13
N ILE A 73 -5.48 0.07 -9.41
CA ILE A 73 -5.10 1.38 -8.88
C ILE A 73 -5.95 2.48 -9.51
N THR A 74 -6.09 2.51 -10.83
CA THR A 74 -6.82 3.59 -11.54
C THR A 74 -8.32 3.57 -11.26
N SER A 75 -8.94 2.39 -11.17
CA SER A 75 -10.37 2.27 -10.87
C SER A 75 -10.73 2.67 -9.44
N ASN A 76 -9.76 2.72 -8.54
CA ASN A 76 -9.94 3.11 -7.14
C ASN A 76 -9.34 4.50 -6.82
N ALA A 77 -8.98 5.29 -7.83
CA ALA A 77 -8.34 6.61 -7.65
C ALA A 77 -9.18 7.59 -6.80
N GLU A 78 -10.49 7.48 -6.84
CA GLU A 78 -11.41 8.33 -6.07
C GLU A 78 -11.64 7.84 -4.62
N MET A 79 -11.06 6.70 -4.23
CA MET A 79 -11.28 6.08 -2.92
C MET A 79 -10.35 6.61 -1.82
N GLY A 80 -9.31 7.37 -2.18
CA GLY A 80 -8.37 7.93 -1.21
C GLY A 80 -7.41 8.94 -1.82
N ASP A 81 -6.57 9.54 -0.99
CA ASP A 81 -5.50 10.44 -1.42
C ASP A 81 -4.34 9.65 -2.07
N ILE A 82 -4.15 8.41 -1.65
CA ILE A 82 -3.18 7.46 -2.21
C ILE A 82 -3.87 6.12 -2.39
N VAL A 83 -3.73 5.49 -3.55
CA VAL A 83 -4.16 4.10 -3.74
C VAL A 83 -2.96 3.18 -3.54
N LYS A 84 -3.07 2.25 -2.59
CA LYS A 84 -2.02 1.29 -2.27
C LYS A 84 -2.42 -0.11 -2.72
N PHE A 85 -1.61 -0.72 -3.57
CA PHE A 85 -1.68 -2.14 -3.89
C PHE A 85 -0.56 -2.91 -3.17
N CYS A 86 -0.86 -4.08 -2.62
CA CYS A 86 0.11 -4.99 -2.05
C CYS A 86 -0.19 -6.43 -2.46
N GLY A 87 0.66 -7.00 -3.32
CA GLY A 87 0.56 -8.40 -3.75
C GLY A 87 1.44 -9.35 -2.95
N THR A 88 1.36 -10.63 -3.27
CA THR A 88 2.24 -11.69 -2.77
C THR A 88 3.09 -12.23 -3.89
N VAL A 89 4.40 -12.07 -3.77
CA VAL A 89 5.39 -12.53 -4.75
C VAL A 89 5.80 -13.95 -4.42
N ASN A 90 5.54 -14.86 -5.34
CA ASN A 90 5.95 -16.26 -5.26
C ASN A 90 7.30 -16.51 -5.96
N ASP A 91 7.58 -15.74 -7.01
CA ASP A 91 8.84 -15.74 -7.74
C ASP A 91 9.21 -14.35 -8.29
N HIS A 92 10.36 -14.26 -8.96
CA HIS A 92 10.83 -12.99 -9.52
C HIS A 92 9.99 -12.47 -10.69
N GLN A 93 9.21 -13.32 -11.37
CA GLN A 93 8.28 -12.87 -12.42
C GLN A 93 7.14 -12.04 -11.81
N ASP A 94 6.62 -12.49 -10.68
CA ASP A 94 5.63 -11.71 -9.91
C ASP A 94 6.18 -10.32 -9.51
N ALA A 95 7.44 -10.27 -9.04
CA ALA A 95 8.08 -9.00 -8.69
C ALA A 95 8.19 -8.06 -9.89
N LEU A 96 8.48 -8.60 -11.08
CA LEU A 96 8.55 -7.81 -12.32
C LEU A 96 7.18 -7.25 -12.72
N GLN A 97 6.07 -7.98 -12.48
CA GLN A 97 4.72 -7.45 -12.75
C GLN A 97 4.47 -6.15 -11.97
N ILE A 98 4.90 -6.10 -10.70
CA ILE A 98 4.72 -4.89 -9.88
C ILE A 98 5.59 -3.75 -10.39
N VAL A 99 6.85 -4.03 -10.74
CA VAL A 99 7.77 -3.01 -11.29
C VAL A 99 7.26 -2.48 -12.63
N GLU A 100 6.76 -3.35 -13.51
CA GLU A 100 6.18 -2.99 -14.79
C GLU A 100 4.92 -2.13 -14.60
N ALA A 101 4.01 -2.53 -13.71
CA ALA A 101 2.81 -1.77 -13.39
C ALA A 101 3.16 -0.35 -12.89
N THR A 102 4.07 -0.25 -11.92
CA THR A 102 4.48 1.04 -11.36
C THR A 102 5.20 1.91 -12.38
N HIS A 103 6.06 1.32 -13.22
CA HIS A 103 6.72 2.05 -14.30
C HIS A 103 5.73 2.63 -15.31
N ALA A 104 4.74 1.87 -15.72
CA ALA A 104 3.70 2.35 -16.64
C ALA A 104 2.88 3.51 -16.05
N MET A 105 2.73 3.54 -14.73
CA MET A 105 1.96 4.58 -14.01
C MET A 105 2.77 5.83 -13.65
N THR A 106 4.06 5.91 -13.93
CA THR A 106 4.91 7.06 -13.52
C THR A 106 4.41 8.42 -14.03
N ASN A 107 3.65 8.45 -15.11
CA ASN A 107 3.09 9.66 -15.71
C ASN A 107 1.59 9.84 -15.44
N GLU A 108 0.96 8.93 -14.71
CA GLU A 108 -0.44 9.04 -14.33
C GLU A 108 -0.62 10.09 -13.23
N LYS A 109 -1.83 10.66 -13.16
CA LYS A 109 -2.17 11.69 -12.15
C LYS A 109 -2.65 11.11 -10.83
N VAL A 110 -2.56 9.80 -10.67
CA VAL A 110 -2.98 9.10 -9.45
C VAL A 110 -1.79 8.98 -8.53
N GLU A 111 -1.95 9.45 -7.30
CA GLU A 111 -0.98 9.16 -6.23
C GLU A 111 -1.12 7.69 -5.83
N PHE A 112 -0.06 6.92 -5.98
CA PHE A 112 -0.13 5.48 -5.75
C PHE A 112 1.10 4.93 -5.03
N ALA A 113 0.93 3.73 -4.48
CA ALA A 113 2.02 2.87 -4.04
C ALA A 113 1.69 1.42 -4.41
N ALA A 114 2.62 0.74 -5.07
CA ALA A 114 2.48 -0.69 -5.34
C ALA A 114 3.71 -1.43 -4.83
N MET A 115 3.47 -2.47 -4.04
CA MET A 115 4.52 -3.24 -3.39
C MET A 115 4.09 -4.68 -3.22
N ALA A 116 4.99 -5.51 -2.74
CA ALA A 116 4.67 -6.89 -2.43
C ALA A 116 5.34 -7.39 -1.15
N LEU A 117 4.84 -8.51 -0.69
CA LEU A 117 5.46 -9.39 0.27
C LEU A 117 6.04 -10.62 -0.46
N GLY A 118 7.01 -11.29 0.14
CA GLY A 118 7.63 -12.48 -0.45
C GLY A 118 8.98 -12.21 -1.11
N ASN A 119 9.52 -13.21 -1.78
CA ASN A 119 10.87 -13.17 -2.36
C ASN A 119 10.93 -12.28 -3.61
N GLY A 120 11.57 -11.14 -3.51
CA GLY A 120 11.61 -10.09 -4.55
C GLY A 120 10.60 -8.97 -4.29
N GLY A 121 9.80 -9.02 -3.21
CA GLY A 121 8.89 -7.96 -2.80
C GLY A 121 9.58 -6.65 -2.40
N ASP A 122 10.90 -6.66 -2.23
CA ASP A 122 11.75 -5.51 -1.98
C ASP A 122 12.06 -4.69 -3.24
N TRP A 123 11.94 -5.25 -4.45
CA TRP A 123 12.34 -4.59 -5.68
C TRP A 123 11.56 -3.28 -5.91
N ALA A 124 10.25 -3.29 -5.79
CA ALA A 124 9.44 -2.08 -5.95
C ALA A 124 9.77 -1.01 -4.87
N ARG A 125 10.21 -1.44 -3.66
CA ARG A 125 10.65 -0.53 -2.60
C ARG A 125 11.99 0.11 -2.89
N LEU A 126 12.95 -0.69 -3.39
CA LEU A 126 14.28 -0.20 -3.77
C LEU A 126 14.22 0.84 -4.88
N HIS A 127 13.28 0.68 -5.81
CA HIS A 127 13.14 1.57 -6.95
C HIS A 127 12.00 2.59 -6.82
N ALA A 128 11.38 2.69 -5.65
CA ALA A 128 10.22 3.57 -5.44
C ALA A 128 10.45 5.04 -5.86
N PRO A 129 11.61 5.67 -5.64
CA PRO A 129 11.83 7.05 -6.07
C PRO A 129 11.72 7.25 -7.59
N VAL A 130 12.30 6.34 -8.39
CA VAL A 130 12.25 6.44 -9.86
C VAL A 130 10.94 5.91 -10.45
N LEU A 131 10.18 5.14 -9.66
CA LEU A 131 8.86 4.65 -10.01
C LEU A 131 7.74 5.61 -9.56
N ASN A 132 8.11 6.80 -9.07
CA ASN A 132 7.21 7.85 -8.64
C ASN A 132 6.13 7.38 -7.64
N GLN A 133 6.52 6.49 -6.72
CA GLN A 133 5.59 6.00 -5.70
C GLN A 133 5.43 7.02 -4.55
N ALA A 134 4.19 7.28 -4.15
CA ALA A 134 3.85 8.26 -3.14
C ALA A 134 4.33 7.89 -1.72
N LEU A 135 4.46 6.58 -1.43
CA LEU A 135 4.93 6.08 -0.14
C LEU A 135 5.59 4.70 -0.26
N VAL A 136 6.37 4.35 0.75
CA VAL A 136 6.98 3.02 0.90
C VAL A 136 6.85 2.55 2.36
N TYR A 137 6.46 1.31 2.55
CA TYR A 137 6.50 0.67 3.87
C TYR A 137 7.86 0.00 4.09
N ALA A 138 8.50 0.35 5.19
CA ALA A 138 9.79 -0.21 5.61
C ALA A 138 9.77 -0.54 7.11
N THR A 139 10.62 -1.46 7.54
CA THR A 139 10.76 -1.79 8.97
C THR A 139 11.69 -0.79 9.68
N MET A 140 11.45 -0.57 10.97
CA MET A 140 12.26 0.35 11.78
C MET A 140 13.60 -0.25 12.21
N ARG A 141 13.69 -1.57 12.41
CA ARG A 141 14.85 -2.27 12.97
C ARG A 141 15.11 -3.61 12.30
N ASN A 142 16.38 -4.02 12.26
CA ASN A 142 16.79 -5.32 11.74
C ASN A 142 16.25 -6.51 12.55
N GLU A 143 15.92 -6.31 13.82
CA GLU A 143 15.33 -7.33 14.70
C GLU A 143 13.96 -7.81 14.20
N PHE A 144 13.27 -6.95 13.47
CA PHE A 144 12.03 -7.28 12.76
C PHE A 144 12.29 -7.59 11.29
N ARG A 145 13.39 -8.28 11.00
CA ARG A 145 13.61 -8.79 9.65
C ARG A 145 12.45 -9.72 9.28
N LEU A 146 11.50 -9.13 8.62
CA LEU A 146 10.52 -9.86 7.82
C LEU A 146 11.16 -10.13 6.45
N SER A 147 12.44 -10.57 6.46
CA SER A 147 13.23 -10.82 5.24
C SER A 147 12.52 -11.79 4.32
N ASP A 148 11.81 -12.75 4.89
CA ASP A 148 10.98 -13.71 4.15
C ASP A 148 9.74 -13.07 3.51
N LYS A 149 9.47 -11.79 3.84
CA LYS A 149 8.31 -11.04 3.33
C LYS A 149 8.68 -9.88 2.41
N GLY A 150 9.92 -9.80 1.92
CA GLY A 150 10.36 -8.72 1.01
C GLY A 150 10.36 -7.33 1.63
N LEU A 151 10.44 -7.23 2.98
CA LEU A 151 10.53 -5.96 3.68
C LEU A 151 11.98 -5.58 3.92
N VAL A 152 12.30 -4.31 3.65
CA VAL A 152 13.61 -3.69 3.89
C VAL A 152 13.51 -2.77 5.09
N ASN A 153 14.55 -2.68 5.93
CA ASN A 153 14.55 -1.67 6.97
C ASN A 153 14.83 -0.26 6.39
N VAL A 154 14.33 0.76 7.07
CA VAL A 154 14.38 2.15 6.59
C VAL A 154 15.81 2.67 6.41
N ARG A 155 16.78 2.19 7.20
CA ARG A 155 18.18 2.59 7.11
C ARG A 155 18.81 2.02 5.84
N ASP A 156 18.70 0.71 5.63
CA ASP A 156 19.26 0.03 4.48
C ASP A 156 18.62 0.54 3.18
N LEU A 157 17.31 0.85 3.21
CA LEU A 157 16.59 1.43 2.09
C LEU A 157 17.15 2.82 1.71
N LYS A 158 17.38 3.68 2.71
CA LYS A 158 17.98 5.01 2.48
C LYS A 158 19.42 4.92 2.00
N GLU A 159 20.22 3.98 2.53
CA GLU A 159 21.58 3.73 2.07
C GLU A 159 21.60 3.27 0.60
N ALA A 160 20.66 2.36 0.22
CA ALA A 160 20.50 1.91 -1.16
C ALA A 160 20.11 3.06 -2.10
N TRP A 161 19.16 3.91 -1.72
CA TRP A 161 18.77 5.07 -2.51
C TRP A 161 19.90 6.07 -2.70
N ASN A 162 20.71 6.31 -1.66
CA ASN A 162 21.91 7.16 -1.78
C ASN A 162 22.95 6.55 -2.73
N LEU A 163 23.15 5.22 -2.67
CA LEU A 163 24.08 4.51 -3.55
C LEU A 163 23.63 4.53 -5.01
N LEU A 164 22.32 4.47 -5.24
CA LEU A 164 21.70 4.48 -6.57
C LEU A 164 21.49 5.92 -7.11
N GLU A 165 21.84 6.93 -6.32
CA GLU A 165 21.66 8.35 -6.67
C GLU A 165 20.19 8.75 -6.96
N TYR A 166 19.24 8.15 -6.20
CA TYR A 166 17.80 8.42 -6.29
C TYR A 166 17.38 9.61 -5.42
#